data_a88805d7b3824ed76ebddc24ff081b8f
#
_entry.id   a88805d7b3824ed76ebddc24ff081b8f
#
_cell.length_a   1.000
_cell.length_b   1.000
_cell.length_c   1.000
_cell.angle_alpha   90.00
_cell.angle_beta   90.00
_cell.angle_gamma   90.00
#
_symmetry.space_group_name_H-M   'P 1'
#
loop_
_entity.id
_entity.type
_entity.pdbx_description
1 polymer ?
#
loop_
_entity_poly.entity_id
_entity_poly.type
_entity_poly.pdbx_seq_one_letter_code
_entity_poly.pdbx_strand_id
1 'polypeptide(L)'
;MPAVRRRMRHVTPTPHYPDSAASAPITLRLLTLTGLALLVAACGRPDVRPTPQSSAGTPAGARTWGPVSPADPAAANAVLMRAISLVGTPYRYGGNTPEGGFDCSGLVNYVFRDMLDLRRPRTSRELYAYQGPKIDAGRLAPGDLVFFGSGGGVSHVGIYVGEGRFVHAPSTGGTVRLDHLDGQYWRRNYTGSRRVLH
;
A
#
# COMPACT_ATOMS: atom_id res chain seq x y z
N MET A 1 -43.80 -1.71 48.40
CA MET A 1 -42.82 -2.74 48.01
C MET A 1 -43.29 -3.37 46.72
N PRO A 2 -42.72 -3.09 45.54
CA PRO A 2 -43.03 -3.80 44.33
C PRO A 2 -41.90 -4.81 43.99
N ALA A 3 -42.30 -5.99 43.59
CA ALA A 3 -41.47 -7.14 43.29
C ALA A 3 -40.66 -6.95 41.99
N VAL A 4 -39.35 -7.20 42.08
CA VAL A 4 -38.43 -7.24 40.94
C VAL A 4 -38.57 -8.57 40.20
N ARG A 5 -39.16 -8.54 39.00
CA ARG A 5 -39.16 -9.70 38.07
C ARG A 5 -37.79 -9.83 37.41
N ARG A 6 -37.05 -10.89 37.77
CA ARG A 6 -35.87 -11.36 37.03
C ARG A 6 -36.29 -11.92 35.66
N ARG A 7 -35.83 -11.28 34.57
CA ARG A 7 -35.91 -11.86 33.23
C ARG A 7 -34.76 -12.87 33.08
N MET A 8 -35.11 -14.13 32.90
CA MET A 8 -34.19 -15.18 32.47
C MET A 8 -33.74 -14.90 31.04
N ARG A 9 -32.44 -14.85 30.82
CA ARG A 9 -31.86 -14.78 29.47
C ARG A 9 -31.83 -16.19 28.91
N HIS A 10 -32.47 -16.39 27.78
CA HIS A 10 -32.35 -17.60 27.00
C HIS A 10 -30.92 -17.69 26.42
N VAL A 11 -30.24 -18.77 26.81
CA VAL A 11 -28.95 -19.18 26.21
C VAL A 11 -29.32 -19.98 24.96
N THR A 12 -28.94 -19.48 23.81
CA THR A 12 -29.01 -20.22 22.54
C THR A 12 -27.87 -21.20 22.44
N PRO A 13 -28.10 -22.48 22.04
CA PRO A 13 -27.04 -23.45 21.88
C PRO A 13 -26.26 -23.18 20.57
N THR A 14 -24.92 -23.32 20.66
CA THR A 14 -23.97 -23.31 19.56
C THR A 14 -24.21 -24.48 18.60
N PRO A 15 -24.11 -24.28 17.28
CA PRO A 15 -24.17 -25.37 16.32
C PRO A 15 -22.91 -26.23 16.37
N HIS A 16 -23.14 -27.53 16.51
CA HIS A 16 -22.14 -28.60 16.42
C HIS A 16 -21.70 -28.75 14.96
N TYR A 17 -20.42 -28.61 14.69
CA TYR A 17 -19.80 -28.91 13.41
C TYR A 17 -19.33 -30.38 13.42
N PRO A 18 -19.72 -31.23 12.50
CA PRO A 18 -19.24 -32.61 12.46
C PRO A 18 -17.88 -32.69 11.78
N ASP A 19 -16.92 -33.27 12.51
CA ASP A 19 -15.64 -33.73 11.98
C ASP A 19 -15.90 -34.89 11.00
N SER A 20 -15.58 -34.70 9.74
CA SER A 20 -15.49 -35.77 8.74
C SER A 20 -14.03 -35.96 8.34
N ALA A 21 -13.34 -36.78 9.12
CA ALA A 21 -12.07 -37.39 8.71
C ALA A 21 -12.39 -38.60 7.82
N ALA A 22 -12.22 -38.46 6.51
CA ALA A 22 -12.20 -39.59 5.58
C ALA A 22 -10.75 -39.88 5.17
N SER A 23 -10.18 -40.90 5.81
CA SER A 23 -8.91 -41.51 5.44
C SER A 23 -9.07 -42.32 4.14
N ALA A 24 -8.33 -41.98 3.09
CA ALA A 24 -8.20 -42.81 1.90
C ALA A 24 -6.93 -43.64 1.95
N PRO A 25 -6.94 -44.94 1.55
CA PRO A 25 -5.79 -45.81 1.69
C PRO A 25 -4.76 -45.64 0.57
N ILE A 26 -3.50 -45.64 0.99
CA ILE A 26 -2.33 -45.65 0.11
C ILE A 26 -2.23 -47.07 -0.51
N THR A 27 -2.58 -47.21 -1.78
CA THR A 27 -2.23 -48.40 -2.54
C THR A 27 -0.82 -48.31 -3.11
N LEU A 28 0.06 -49.04 -2.49
CA LEU A 28 1.39 -49.44 -2.91
C LEU A 28 1.31 -50.17 -4.26
N ARG A 29 1.82 -49.59 -5.34
CA ARG A 29 2.14 -50.32 -6.56
C ARG A 29 3.64 -50.27 -6.81
N LEU A 30 4.27 -51.39 -6.39
CA LEU A 30 5.61 -51.82 -6.75
C LEU A 30 5.47 -52.63 -8.02
N LEU A 31 6.29 -52.38 -9.06
CA LEU A 31 6.63 -53.18 -10.22
C LEU A 31 7.17 -52.21 -11.29
N THR A 32 8.28 -52.33 -11.96
CA THR A 32 9.30 -53.34 -12.19
C THR A 32 10.54 -52.65 -12.77
N LEU A 33 11.70 -53.12 -12.36
CA LEU A 33 13.01 -52.88 -12.99
C LEU A 33 13.07 -53.61 -14.34
N THR A 34 13.53 -52.90 -15.39
CA THR A 34 14.35 -53.39 -16.49
C THR A 34 14.86 -52.13 -17.19
N GLY A 35 16.11 -51.72 -17.16
CA GLY A 35 17.24 -52.28 -17.82
C GLY A 35 17.38 -51.69 -19.22
N LEU A 36 18.26 -50.69 -19.43
CA LEU A 36 19.15 -50.70 -20.60
C LEU A 36 20.14 -49.51 -20.57
N ALA A 37 21.33 -49.83 -20.64
CA ALA A 37 22.62 -49.27 -20.85
C ALA A 37 22.72 -47.95 -21.66
N LEU A 38 23.65 -47.10 -21.18
CA LEU A 38 24.67 -46.32 -21.87
C LEU A 38 24.38 -45.74 -23.27
N LEU A 39 24.24 -44.41 -23.28
CA LEU A 39 24.82 -43.57 -24.34
C LEU A 39 25.42 -42.33 -23.67
N VAL A 40 26.74 -42.36 -23.52
CA VAL A 40 27.58 -41.18 -23.25
C VAL A 40 27.58 -40.36 -24.53
N ALA A 41 26.77 -39.32 -24.57
CA ALA A 41 26.80 -38.30 -25.61
C ALA A 41 27.35 -37.02 -25.00
N ALA A 42 28.41 -36.54 -25.63
CA ALA A 42 29.23 -35.38 -25.34
C ALA A 42 28.47 -34.18 -24.78
N CYS A 43 28.92 -33.73 -23.60
CA CYS A 43 28.58 -32.42 -23.07
C CYS A 43 29.24 -31.31 -23.90
N GLY A 44 28.62 -30.91 -24.97
CA GLY A 44 28.80 -29.58 -25.52
C GLY A 44 28.10 -28.62 -24.57
N ARG A 45 28.83 -27.86 -23.73
CA ARG A 45 28.30 -26.70 -23.04
C ARG A 45 27.89 -25.71 -24.13
N PRO A 46 26.60 -25.31 -24.23
CA PRO A 46 26.31 -24.14 -25.01
C PRO A 46 26.95 -22.95 -24.28
N ASP A 47 27.94 -22.32 -24.93
CA ASP A 47 28.37 -20.98 -24.56
C ASP A 47 27.12 -20.07 -24.59
N VAL A 48 26.54 -19.88 -23.44
CA VAL A 48 25.52 -18.83 -23.24
C VAL A 48 26.28 -17.51 -23.29
N ARG A 49 26.54 -17.07 -24.52
CA ARG A 49 26.95 -15.70 -24.79
C ARG A 49 25.87 -14.80 -24.17
N PRO A 50 26.20 -13.95 -23.21
CA PRO A 50 25.20 -13.03 -22.69
C PRO A 50 24.72 -12.19 -23.87
N THR A 51 23.49 -12.41 -24.30
CA THR A 51 22.82 -11.54 -25.25
C THR A 51 22.83 -10.14 -24.60
N PRO A 52 23.34 -9.09 -25.28
CA PRO A 52 23.21 -7.76 -24.75
C PRO A 52 21.70 -7.55 -24.51
N GLN A 53 21.31 -7.39 -23.25
CA GLN A 53 19.96 -6.94 -22.92
C GLN A 53 19.81 -5.63 -23.66
N SER A 54 19.01 -5.67 -24.74
CA SER A 54 18.48 -4.45 -25.32
C SER A 54 17.85 -3.67 -24.16
N SER A 55 18.52 -2.61 -23.74
CA SER A 55 17.92 -1.60 -22.90
C SER A 55 16.68 -1.15 -23.66
N ALA A 56 15.52 -1.74 -23.30
CA ALA A 56 14.24 -1.27 -23.78
C ALA A 56 14.21 0.22 -23.43
N GLY A 57 14.34 1.05 -24.45
CA GLY A 57 14.38 2.50 -24.30
C GLY A 57 13.20 2.92 -23.45
N THR A 58 13.47 3.54 -22.32
CA THR A 58 12.45 4.18 -21.48
C THR A 58 11.59 5.03 -22.40
N PRO A 59 10.27 4.84 -22.44
CA PRO A 59 9.41 5.64 -23.30
C PRO A 59 9.67 7.12 -23.00
N ALA A 60 9.96 7.91 -24.03
CA ALA A 60 10.25 9.33 -23.91
C ALA A 60 9.13 10.02 -23.12
N GLY A 61 9.43 10.48 -21.91
CA GLY A 61 8.47 11.12 -21.00
C GLY A 61 8.18 10.37 -19.69
N ALA A 62 8.69 9.15 -19.48
CA ALA A 62 8.59 8.51 -18.17
C ALA A 62 9.58 9.18 -17.18
N ARG A 63 9.06 9.63 -16.03
CA ARG A 63 9.91 10.14 -14.95
C ARG A 63 10.72 8.99 -14.37
N THR A 64 12.01 9.22 -14.14
CA THR A 64 12.84 8.29 -13.36
C THR A 64 12.63 8.59 -11.88
N TRP A 65 12.08 7.62 -11.17
CA TRP A 65 11.90 7.67 -9.71
C TRP A 65 13.14 7.07 -9.03
N GLY A 66 14.22 7.86 -8.96
CA GLY A 66 15.42 7.43 -8.24
C GLY A 66 15.18 7.38 -6.72
N PRO A 67 15.94 6.53 -5.99
CA PRO A 67 15.87 6.51 -4.53
C PRO A 67 16.38 7.84 -3.97
N VAL A 68 15.54 8.54 -3.20
CA VAL A 68 15.92 9.73 -2.44
C VAL A 68 15.79 9.38 -0.95
N SER A 69 16.91 9.50 -0.23
CA SER A 69 16.90 9.26 1.22
C SER A 69 16.17 10.41 1.94
N PRO A 70 15.23 10.09 2.84
CA PRO A 70 14.62 11.09 3.71
C PRO A 70 15.64 11.64 4.71
N ALA A 71 15.41 12.85 5.23
CA ALA A 71 16.26 13.46 6.24
C ALA A 71 16.25 12.66 7.56
N ASP A 72 15.09 12.14 7.94
CA ASP A 72 14.92 11.20 9.04
C ASP A 72 14.40 9.85 8.50
N PRO A 73 15.28 8.87 8.24
CA PRO A 73 14.88 7.56 7.72
C PRO A 73 14.00 6.76 8.70
N ALA A 74 14.17 6.93 10.00
CA ALA A 74 13.38 6.19 10.99
C ALA A 74 11.93 6.69 11.02
N ALA A 75 11.74 8.02 11.08
CA ALA A 75 10.42 8.64 10.99
C ALA A 75 9.74 8.33 9.65
N ALA A 76 10.47 8.41 8.54
CA ALA A 76 9.94 8.09 7.23
C ALA A 76 9.48 6.63 7.13
N ASN A 77 10.26 5.68 7.65
CA ASN A 77 9.88 4.26 7.72
C ASN A 77 8.63 4.05 8.58
N ALA A 78 8.54 4.68 9.74
CA ALA A 78 7.35 4.56 10.60
C ALA A 78 6.09 5.04 9.86
N VAL A 79 6.15 6.22 9.24
CA VAL A 79 5.07 6.79 8.42
C VAL A 79 4.70 5.87 7.26
N LEU A 80 5.69 5.37 6.51
CA LEU A 80 5.52 4.47 5.40
C LEU A 80 4.78 3.20 5.81
N MET A 81 5.30 2.48 6.81
CA MET A 81 4.73 1.23 7.27
C MET A 81 3.31 1.42 7.79
N ARG A 82 3.07 2.50 8.51
CA ARG A 82 1.72 2.81 9.00
C ARG A 82 0.76 3.13 7.86
N ALA A 83 1.15 3.95 6.90
CA ALA A 83 0.32 4.27 5.74
C ALA A 83 -0.06 3.01 4.95
N ILE A 84 0.89 2.11 4.70
CA ILE A 84 0.66 0.86 3.97
C ILE A 84 -0.25 -0.08 4.77
N SER A 85 -0.11 -0.17 6.09
CA SER A 85 -0.95 -1.03 6.94
C SER A 85 -2.44 -0.64 6.95
N LEU A 86 -2.77 0.56 6.49
CA LEU A 86 -4.14 1.07 6.39
C LEU A 86 -4.78 0.84 5.01
N VAL A 87 -4.06 0.25 4.06
CA VAL A 87 -4.61 -0.10 2.74
C VAL A 87 -5.79 -1.05 2.89
N GLY A 88 -6.87 -0.76 2.17
CA GLY A 88 -8.14 -1.47 2.28
C GLY A 88 -9.17 -0.79 3.20
N THR A 89 -8.76 0.15 4.08
CA THR A 89 -9.70 0.91 4.92
C THR A 89 -10.67 1.72 4.05
N PRO A 90 -12.00 1.67 4.30
CA PRO A 90 -12.97 2.39 3.49
C PRO A 90 -12.76 3.90 3.52
N TYR A 91 -13.03 4.54 2.38
CA TYR A 91 -13.14 6.00 2.33
C TYR A 91 -14.41 6.46 3.06
N ARG A 92 -14.25 7.50 3.87
CA ARG A 92 -15.36 8.22 4.48
C ARG A 92 -15.07 9.71 4.51
N TYR A 93 -15.96 10.51 3.97
CA TYR A 93 -15.84 11.98 4.06
C TYR A 93 -15.81 12.43 5.52
N GLY A 94 -14.80 13.22 5.90
CA GLY A 94 -14.57 13.61 7.29
C GLY A 94 -13.98 12.52 8.19
N GLY A 95 -13.77 11.30 7.68
CA GLY A 95 -13.21 10.17 8.42
C GLY A 95 -11.73 10.38 8.76
N ASN A 96 -11.31 9.88 9.94
CA ASN A 96 -9.97 10.08 10.49
C ASN A 96 -9.50 8.93 11.40
N THR A 97 -10.17 7.77 11.37
CA THR A 97 -9.79 6.57 12.12
C THR A 97 -9.93 5.31 11.26
N PRO A 98 -9.21 4.23 11.58
CA PRO A 98 -9.34 2.96 10.85
C PRO A 98 -10.76 2.39 10.88
N GLU A 99 -11.45 2.49 12.02
CA GLU A 99 -12.79 1.94 12.22
C GLU A 99 -13.87 2.78 11.54
N GLY A 100 -13.68 4.11 11.55
CA GLY A 100 -14.61 5.07 10.95
C GLY A 100 -14.39 5.33 9.48
N GLY A 101 -13.27 4.85 8.91
CA GLY A 101 -12.82 5.18 7.57
C GLY A 101 -12.02 6.49 7.51
N PHE A 102 -11.45 6.77 6.35
CA PHE A 102 -10.62 7.95 6.12
C PHE A 102 -11.09 8.78 4.93
N ASP A 103 -11.00 10.11 5.04
CA ASP A 103 -10.77 10.95 3.87
C ASP A 103 -9.26 11.17 3.66
N CYS A 104 -8.87 11.82 2.55
CA CYS A 104 -7.47 11.97 2.16
C CYS A 104 -6.62 12.67 3.22
N SER A 105 -7.09 13.77 3.79
CA SER A 105 -6.39 14.53 4.83
C SER A 105 -6.52 13.90 6.22
N GLY A 106 -7.60 13.17 6.48
CA GLY A 106 -7.76 12.38 7.69
C GLY A 106 -6.76 11.24 7.79
N LEU A 107 -6.51 10.55 6.68
CA LEU A 107 -5.46 9.53 6.60
C LEU A 107 -4.07 10.12 6.91
N VAL A 108 -3.71 11.25 6.27
CA VAL A 108 -2.43 11.94 6.54
C VAL A 108 -2.33 12.30 8.03
N ASN A 109 -3.35 12.95 8.58
CA ASN A 109 -3.36 13.35 9.99
C ASN A 109 -3.23 12.16 10.94
N TYR A 110 -3.93 11.07 10.64
CA TYR A 110 -3.88 9.88 11.46
C TYR A 110 -2.48 9.28 11.48
N VAL A 111 -1.87 9.05 10.31
CA VAL A 111 -0.55 8.43 10.19
C VAL A 111 0.53 9.26 10.90
N PHE A 112 0.58 10.57 10.67
CA PHE A 112 1.61 11.42 11.26
C PHE A 112 1.42 11.63 12.78
N ARG A 113 0.18 11.66 13.25
CA ARG A 113 -0.11 11.72 14.70
C ARG A 113 0.22 10.42 15.40
N ASP A 114 -0.15 9.28 14.81
CA ASP A 114 0.04 7.95 15.39
C ASP A 114 1.53 7.58 15.50
N MET A 115 2.33 7.93 14.49
CA MET A 115 3.73 7.56 14.43
C MET A 115 4.69 8.59 15.05
N LEU A 116 4.36 9.88 15.00
CA LEU A 116 5.30 10.95 15.33
C LEU A 116 4.71 11.98 16.32
N ASP A 117 3.50 11.78 16.82
CA ASP A 117 2.73 12.76 17.61
C ASP A 117 2.60 14.14 16.93
N LEU A 118 2.64 14.17 15.61
CA LEU A 118 2.56 15.39 14.83
C LEU A 118 1.12 15.68 14.41
N ARG A 119 0.54 16.76 14.92
CA ARG A 119 -0.76 17.27 14.48
C ARG A 119 -0.59 18.11 13.22
N ARG A 120 -1.46 17.87 12.24
CA ARG A 120 -1.45 18.54 10.93
C ARG A 120 -2.79 19.25 10.68
N PRO A 121 -2.82 20.26 9.79
CA PRO A 121 -4.06 20.88 9.35
C PRO A 121 -5.06 19.85 8.80
N ARG A 122 -6.36 20.12 9.00
CA ARG A 122 -7.39 19.11 8.69
C ARG A 122 -7.73 18.98 7.21
N THR A 123 -7.44 19.98 6.40
CA THR A 123 -7.78 19.98 4.98
C THR A 123 -6.54 19.84 4.08
N SER A 124 -6.71 19.21 2.92
CA SER A 124 -5.62 19.09 1.93
C SER A 124 -5.07 20.45 1.47
N ARG A 125 -5.93 21.46 1.39
CA ARG A 125 -5.55 22.83 1.03
C ARG A 125 -4.66 23.47 2.08
N GLU A 126 -5.01 23.34 3.36
CA GLU A 126 -4.20 23.86 4.47
C GLU A 126 -2.88 23.09 4.60
N LEU A 127 -2.91 21.76 4.44
CA LEU A 127 -1.70 20.94 4.38
C LEU A 127 -0.74 21.45 3.30
N TYR A 128 -1.24 21.77 2.12
CA TYR A 128 -0.44 22.31 1.04
C TYR A 128 0.13 23.70 1.35
N ALA A 129 -0.68 24.56 1.98
CA ALA A 129 -0.27 25.93 2.29
C ALA A 129 0.80 26.00 3.39
N TYR A 130 0.72 25.13 4.41
CA TYR A 130 1.49 25.29 5.65
C TYR A 130 2.53 24.20 5.91
N GLN A 131 2.59 23.13 5.10
CA GLN A 131 3.52 22.01 5.38
C GLN A 131 4.81 22.12 4.59
N GLY A 132 5.87 22.52 5.27
CA GLY A 132 7.26 22.40 4.85
C GLY A 132 7.65 22.99 3.47
N PRO A 133 8.89 22.83 3.03
CA PRO A 133 9.35 23.31 1.75
C PRO A 133 8.72 22.57 0.57
N LYS A 134 8.55 23.26 -0.55
CA LYS A 134 8.18 22.65 -1.83
C LYS A 134 9.30 21.73 -2.32
N ILE A 135 8.91 20.54 -2.78
CA ILE A 135 9.84 19.55 -3.32
C ILE A 135 9.44 19.22 -4.75
N ASP A 136 10.42 19.20 -5.63
CA ASP A 136 10.21 18.76 -7.01
C ASP A 136 9.90 17.27 -7.06
N ALA A 137 9.05 16.85 -7.99
CA ALA A 137 8.61 15.46 -8.10
C ALA A 137 9.79 14.46 -8.23
N GLY A 138 10.87 14.84 -8.91
CA GLY A 138 12.09 14.02 -9.04
C GLY A 138 12.95 13.91 -7.77
N ARG A 139 12.61 14.64 -6.70
CA ARG A 139 13.33 14.67 -5.42
C ARG A 139 12.47 14.20 -4.24
N LEU A 140 11.35 13.55 -4.52
CA LEU A 140 10.46 12.99 -3.50
C LEU A 140 11.16 11.89 -2.71
N ALA A 141 11.03 11.96 -1.38
CA ALA A 141 11.47 10.93 -0.46
C ALA A 141 10.25 10.34 0.27
N PRO A 142 10.33 9.08 0.73
CA PRO A 142 9.27 8.48 1.53
C PRO A 142 8.86 9.37 2.72
N GLY A 143 7.56 9.53 2.93
CA GLY A 143 6.99 10.44 3.92
C GLY A 143 6.67 11.85 3.41
N ASP A 144 7.12 12.24 2.20
CA ASP A 144 6.69 13.51 1.59
C ASP A 144 5.19 13.45 1.26
N LEU A 145 4.53 14.61 1.29
CA LEU A 145 3.13 14.74 0.87
C LEU A 145 3.05 15.15 -0.59
N VAL A 146 2.18 14.46 -1.34
CA VAL A 146 1.88 14.76 -2.74
C VAL A 146 0.44 15.27 -2.86
N PHE A 147 0.25 16.31 -3.66
CA PHE A 147 -1.01 17.04 -3.74
C PHE A 147 -1.55 17.09 -5.16
N PHE A 148 -2.87 17.02 -5.26
CA PHE A 148 -3.56 16.99 -6.53
C PHE A 148 -4.79 17.91 -6.51
N GLY A 149 -5.15 18.39 -7.70
CA GLY A 149 -6.32 19.21 -7.89
C GLY A 149 -6.42 19.71 -9.33
N SER A 150 -7.44 20.50 -9.61
CA SER A 150 -7.69 21.09 -10.91
C SER A 150 -7.74 22.62 -10.83
N GLY A 151 -7.45 23.32 -11.94
CA GLY A 151 -7.54 24.77 -11.99
C GLY A 151 -6.60 25.51 -10.99
N GLY A 152 -5.46 24.91 -10.64
CA GLY A 152 -4.53 25.49 -9.65
C GLY A 152 -4.92 25.31 -8.18
N GLY A 153 -6.09 24.73 -7.90
CA GLY A 153 -6.54 24.41 -6.54
C GLY A 153 -6.04 23.05 -6.06
N VAL A 154 -5.99 22.86 -4.73
CA VAL A 154 -5.71 21.57 -4.10
C VAL A 154 -7.00 20.99 -3.51
N SER A 155 -7.33 19.77 -3.90
CA SER A 155 -8.51 19.04 -3.41
C SER A 155 -8.19 17.66 -2.85
N HIS A 156 -6.94 17.17 -3.06
CA HIS A 156 -6.55 15.83 -2.64
C HIS A 156 -5.09 15.79 -2.19
N VAL A 157 -4.77 14.82 -1.32
CA VAL A 157 -3.43 14.59 -0.77
C VAL A 157 -3.17 13.11 -0.59
N GLY A 158 -1.91 12.70 -0.75
CA GLY A 158 -1.41 11.37 -0.42
C GLY A 158 -0.03 11.42 0.22
N ILE A 159 0.40 10.29 0.76
CA ILE A 159 1.72 10.09 1.37
C ILE A 159 2.59 9.33 0.37
N TYR A 160 3.69 9.93 -0.06
CA TYR A 160 4.63 9.29 -0.98
C TYR A 160 5.38 8.16 -0.27
N VAL A 161 5.48 7.01 -0.92
CA VAL A 161 6.07 5.80 -0.34
C VAL A 161 7.30 5.28 -1.11
N GLY A 162 7.73 6.00 -2.13
CA GLY A 162 8.86 5.60 -2.98
C GLY A 162 8.43 5.08 -4.35
N GLU A 163 9.38 5.01 -5.27
CA GLU A 163 9.21 4.44 -6.63
C GLU A 163 8.02 5.03 -7.41
N GLY A 164 7.75 6.32 -7.23
CA GLY A 164 6.61 6.98 -7.86
C GLY A 164 5.25 6.63 -7.28
N ARG A 165 5.18 5.87 -6.18
CA ARG A 165 3.92 5.41 -5.57
C ARG A 165 3.55 6.25 -4.35
N PHE A 166 2.27 6.34 -4.08
CA PHE A 166 1.73 7.03 -2.92
C PHE A 166 0.50 6.33 -2.37
N VAL A 167 0.31 6.40 -1.05
CA VAL A 167 -0.88 5.91 -0.35
C VAL A 167 -1.85 7.06 -0.14
N HIS A 168 -3.12 6.83 -0.41
CA HIS A 168 -4.17 7.84 -0.25
C HIS A 168 -5.55 7.20 -0.04
N ALA A 169 -6.51 8.01 0.42
CA ALA A 169 -7.94 7.69 0.47
C ALA A 169 -8.65 8.47 -0.65
N PRO A 170 -9.00 7.84 -1.79
CA PRO A 170 -9.32 8.55 -3.03
C PRO A 170 -10.66 9.31 -3.00
N SER A 171 -11.79 8.63 -2.79
CA SER A 171 -13.12 9.24 -2.84
C SER A 171 -14.18 8.27 -2.34
N THR A 172 -15.42 8.77 -2.22
CA THR A 172 -16.57 7.99 -1.78
C THR A 172 -16.71 6.68 -2.59
N GLY A 173 -16.93 5.58 -1.88
CA GLY A 173 -17.02 4.23 -2.45
C GLY A 173 -15.67 3.54 -2.68
N GLY A 174 -14.54 4.24 -2.48
CA GLY A 174 -13.21 3.66 -2.55
C GLY A 174 -12.66 3.23 -1.19
N THR A 175 -11.44 2.72 -1.23
CA THR A 175 -10.65 2.37 -0.05
C THR A 175 -9.30 3.05 -0.08
N VAL A 176 -8.60 3.12 1.04
CA VAL A 176 -7.18 3.49 1.08
C VAL A 176 -6.42 2.53 0.17
N ARG A 177 -5.58 3.07 -0.71
CA ARG A 177 -4.84 2.28 -1.70
C ARG A 177 -3.54 2.95 -2.12
N LEU A 178 -2.71 2.17 -2.85
CA LEU A 178 -1.55 2.69 -3.55
C LEU A 178 -1.93 3.03 -4.99
N ASP A 179 -1.51 4.21 -5.43
CA ASP A 179 -1.55 4.61 -6.84
C ASP A 179 -0.15 5.11 -7.28
N HIS A 180 0.06 5.25 -8.58
CA HIS A 180 1.31 5.71 -9.17
C HIS A 180 1.18 7.13 -9.70
N LEU A 181 2.16 8.00 -9.40
CA LEU A 181 2.18 9.41 -9.83
C LEU A 181 2.16 9.59 -11.35
N ASP A 182 2.68 8.61 -12.09
CA ASP A 182 2.64 8.59 -13.55
C ASP A 182 1.30 8.11 -14.13
N GLY A 183 0.38 7.63 -13.29
CA GLY A 183 -0.99 7.33 -13.70
C GLY A 183 -1.62 8.54 -14.39
N GLN A 184 -2.35 8.31 -15.48
CA GLN A 184 -2.85 9.38 -16.37
C GLN A 184 -3.62 10.48 -15.60
N TYR A 185 -4.50 10.08 -14.68
CA TYR A 185 -5.26 11.00 -13.84
C TYR A 185 -4.35 11.79 -12.89
N TRP A 186 -3.46 11.12 -12.17
CA TRP A 186 -2.59 11.71 -11.15
C TRP A 186 -1.58 12.67 -11.75
N ARG A 187 -0.99 12.31 -12.90
CA ARG A 187 -0.05 13.16 -13.62
C ARG A 187 -0.69 14.47 -14.11
N ARG A 188 -1.96 14.41 -14.57
CA ARG A 188 -2.69 15.60 -15.05
C ARG A 188 -3.11 16.53 -13.92
N ASN A 189 -3.40 15.98 -12.75
CA ASN A 189 -3.91 16.74 -11.62
C ASN A 189 -2.84 17.01 -10.54
N TYR A 190 -1.58 16.65 -10.79
CA TYR A 190 -0.50 16.89 -9.85
C TYR A 190 -0.26 18.39 -9.67
N THR A 191 -0.42 18.88 -8.43
CA THR A 191 -0.28 20.30 -8.07
C THR A 191 1.08 20.61 -7.44
N GLY A 192 1.70 19.61 -6.80
CA GLY A 192 3.00 19.75 -6.15
C GLY A 192 3.19 18.85 -4.96
N SER A 193 4.29 19.04 -4.24
CA SER A 193 4.61 18.26 -3.05
C SER A 193 5.24 19.09 -1.93
N ARG A 194 5.20 18.56 -0.73
CA ARG A 194 5.76 19.18 0.49
C ARG A 194 6.54 18.15 1.29
N ARG A 195 7.71 18.55 1.78
CA ARG A 195 8.46 17.76 2.76
C ARG A 195 8.02 18.13 4.16
N VAL A 196 7.67 17.13 4.95
CA VAL A 196 7.18 17.30 6.32
C VAL A 196 8.10 16.67 7.37
N LEU A 197 9.04 15.86 6.93
CA LEU A 197 10.10 15.25 7.76
C LEU A 197 11.42 15.96 7.43
N HIS A 198 12.01 16.62 8.42
CA HIS A 198 13.25 17.39 8.29
C HIS A 198 14.31 16.78 9.18
#